data_a764e0ef23db55a4e134cfd4b291d97a
#
_entry.id   a764e0ef23db55a4e134cfd4b291d97a
#
_cell.length_a   1.000
_cell.length_b   1.000
_cell.length_c   1.000
_cell.angle_alpha   90.00
_cell.angle_beta   90.00
_cell.angle_gamma   90.00
#
_symmetry.space_group_name_H-M   'P 1'
#
loop_
_entity.id
_entity.type
_entity.pdbx_description
1 polymer ?
#
loop_
_entity_poly.entity_id
_entity_poly.type
_entity_poly.pdbx_seq_one_letter_code
_entity_poly.pdbx_strand_id
1 'polypeptide(L)'
;KQAASKLNIPHYVINMEEEFEKKVINFFAEEYANGRTPNPCLNCNRHIKFDTLLKQANAMGIPYLATGHYATIKTVENNKKLYAAKDITKDQSYVLYTLNQSQLTKILFPLGEIPKTETRAIAQELGFNVADKPDSVDICFVTSNNYKDFLKKQGVDFQQGNVIDENGQIVGTHEGIPSYTIGQRRGINYTNQKKEDPKYVNAFDLTTNTITVGDKKNLEINRILLTDVNWIGSMPPANEKFFCRVRYNGQSEKCQVSNIDGKINIVLDANIIRPSSGQSCVIYKGDPQQEGEVVGGGTIEKCMQTNELVNNKKFSREHQ
;
A
#
# COMPACT_ATOMS: atom_id res chain seq x y z
N LYS A 1 -13.25 23.50 10.94
CA LYS A 1 -14.10 24.54 11.56
C LYS A 1 -14.37 25.68 10.58
N GLN A 2 -13.34 26.37 10.04
CA GLN A 2 -13.54 27.53 9.11
C GLN A 2 -14.38 27.17 7.88
N ALA A 3 -14.12 26.03 7.20
CA ALA A 3 -14.89 25.61 6.05
C ALA A 3 -16.36 25.34 6.39
N ALA A 4 -16.62 24.61 7.49
CA ALA A 4 -17.98 24.34 7.93
C ALA A 4 -18.76 25.63 8.31
N SER A 5 -18.07 26.57 9.00
CA SER A 5 -18.66 27.89 9.30
C SER A 5 -18.99 28.65 8.03
N LYS A 6 -18.12 28.62 7.02
CA LYS A 6 -18.36 29.32 5.74
C LYS A 6 -19.52 28.73 4.94
N LEU A 7 -19.69 27.41 5.02
CA LEU A 7 -20.79 26.69 4.39
C LEU A 7 -22.08 26.66 5.22
N ASN A 8 -22.06 27.24 6.43
CA ASN A 8 -23.16 27.22 7.38
C ASN A 8 -23.67 25.79 7.67
N ILE A 9 -22.75 24.84 7.86
CA ILE A 9 -23.08 23.44 8.21
C ILE A 9 -22.53 23.09 9.60
N PRO A 10 -23.17 22.15 10.34
CA PRO A 10 -22.70 21.69 11.64
C PRO A 10 -21.26 21.14 11.57
N HIS A 11 -20.52 21.38 12.64
CA HIS A 11 -19.14 20.87 12.80
C HIS A 11 -18.99 20.13 14.10
N TYR A 12 -18.59 18.88 14.04
CA TYR A 12 -18.32 18.00 15.19
C TYR A 12 -16.85 17.64 15.26
N VAL A 13 -16.33 17.53 16.48
CA VAL A 13 -14.98 17.02 16.74
C VAL A 13 -15.12 15.66 17.41
N ILE A 14 -14.56 14.64 16.79
CA ILE A 14 -14.60 13.27 17.29
C ILE A 14 -13.16 12.88 17.63
N ASN A 15 -12.91 12.49 18.88
CA ASN A 15 -11.60 12.00 19.29
C ASN A 15 -11.44 10.53 18.87
N MET A 16 -10.38 10.23 18.13
CA MET A 16 -10.00 8.90 17.65
C MET A 16 -8.50 8.63 17.88
N GLU A 17 -7.87 9.37 18.81
CA GLU A 17 -6.42 9.30 19.04
C GLU A 17 -5.99 7.89 19.43
N GLU A 18 -6.69 7.27 20.36
CA GLU A 18 -6.38 5.93 20.87
C GLU A 18 -6.45 4.85 19.76
N GLU A 19 -7.56 4.85 19.00
CA GLU A 19 -7.71 3.92 17.87
C GLU A 19 -6.66 4.17 16.79
N PHE A 20 -6.37 5.45 16.51
CA PHE A 20 -5.38 5.81 15.50
C PHE A 20 -3.97 5.37 15.92
N GLU A 21 -3.60 5.61 17.18
CA GLU A 21 -2.33 5.16 17.73
C GLU A 21 -2.22 3.63 17.63
N LYS A 22 -3.20 2.90 18.14
CA LYS A 22 -3.19 1.45 18.17
C LYS A 22 -3.21 0.81 16.78
N LYS A 23 -4.07 1.30 15.87
CA LYS A 23 -4.35 0.64 14.57
C LYS A 23 -3.47 1.14 13.43
N VAL A 24 -2.92 2.34 13.53
CA VAL A 24 -2.14 2.96 12.46
C VAL A 24 -0.69 3.15 12.87
N ILE A 25 -0.43 3.82 14.00
CA ILE A 25 0.93 4.19 14.40
C ILE A 25 1.70 2.96 14.88
N ASN A 26 1.14 2.19 15.82
CA ASN A 26 1.82 1.01 16.37
C ASN A 26 2.04 -0.05 15.29
N PHE A 27 1.03 -0.30 14.45
CA PHE A 27 1.17 -1.20 13.30
C PHE A 27 2.29 -0.73 12.34
N PHE A 28 2.37 0.56 12.07
CA PHE A 28 3.41 1.14 11.22
C PHE A 28 4.81 0.88 11.81
N ALA A 29 4.97 1.12 13.10
CA ALA A 29 6.22 0.90 13.81
C ALA A 29 6.61 -0.61 13.85
N GLU A 30 5.66 -1.49 14.15
CA GLU A 30 5.85 -2.94 14.16
C GLU A 30 6.27 -3.50 12.80
N GLU A 31 5.65 -3.05 11.70
CA GLU A 31 6.02 -3.49 10.36
C GLU A 31 7.47 -3.09 10.02
N TYR A 32 7.88 -1.86 10.34
CA TYR A 32 9.27 -1.45 10.12
C TYR A 32 10.27 -2.21 11.01
N ALA A 33 9.93 -2.49 12.25
CA ALA A 33 10.74 -3.34 13.14
C ALA A 33 10.94 -4.74 12.56
N ASN A 34 9.96 -5.24 11.80
CA ASN A 34 10.00 -6.53 11.10
C ASN A 34 10.57 -6.44 9.67
N GLY A 35 11.29 -5.36 9.33
CA GLY A 35 11.90 -5.18 8.00
C GLY A 35 10.90 -5.07 6.85
N ARG A 36 9.63 -4.71 7.14
CA ARG A 36 8.55 -4.54 6.17
C ARG A 36 8.31 -3.06 5.92
N THR A 37 7.72 -2.73 4.79
CA THR A 37 7.43 -1.33 4.42
C THR A 37 5.93 -1.14 4.24
N PRO A 38 5.17 -0.80 5.31
CA PRO A 38 3.72 -0.67 5.26
C PRO A 38 3.28 0.61 4.57
N ASN A 39 2.02 0.63 4.10
CA ASN A 39 1.32 1.86 3.72
C ASN A 39 0.29 2.20 4.82
N PRO A 40 0.56 3.18 5.70
CA PRO A 40 -0.32 3.49 6.83
C PRO A 40 -1.68 4.05 6.41
N CYS A 41 -1.82 4.61 5.19
CA CYS A 41 -3.10 5.09 4.68
C CYS A 41 -4.12 3.98 4.50
N LEU A 42 -3.69 2.75 4.22
CA LEU A 42 -4.56 1.58 4.15
C LEU A 42 -5.23 1.30 5.49
N ASN A 43 -4.44 1.25 6.57
CA ASN A 43 -4.95 1.01 7.92
C ASN A 43 -5.81 2.17 8.43
N CYS A 44 -5.43 3.42 8.12
CA CYS A 44 -6.25 4.58 8.42
C CYS A 44 -7.63 4.50 7.73
N ASN A 45 -7.66 4.17 6.45
CA ASN A 45 -8.93 3.99 5.71
C ASN A 45 -9.74 2.82 6.28
N ARG A 46 -9.11 1.64 6.45
CA ARG A 46 -9.76 0.42 6.92
C ARG A 46 -10.36 0.57 8.32
N HIS A 47 -9.59 1.08 9.28
CA HIS A 47 -9.95 1.03 10.70
C HIS A 47 -10.51 2.33 11.25
N ILE A 48 -10.03 3.49 10.78
CA ILE A 48 -10.44 4.79 11.33
C ILE A 48 -11.59 5.37 10.52
N LYS A 49 -11.40 5.61 9.20
CA LYS A 49 -12.42 6.31 8.41
C LYS A 49 -13.64 5.44 8.12
N PHE A 50 -13.42 4.21 7.60
CA PHE A 50 -14.51 3.38 7.10
C PHE A 50 -14.95 2.28 8.06
N ASP A 51 -14.39 2.22 9.27
CA ASP A 51 -14.90 1.41 10.37
C ASP A 51 -15.37 2.30 11.52
N THR A 52 -14.46 2.87 12.32
CA THR A 52 -14.82 3.64 13.54
C THR A 52 -15.67 4.86 13.22
N LEU A 53 -15.24 5.73 12.27
CA LEU A 53 -16.00 6.94 11.94
C LEU A 53 -17.35 6.60 11.30
N LEU A 54 -17.41 5.58 10.43
CA LEU A 54 -18.67 5.15 9.81
C LEU A 54 -19.65 4.59 10.86
N LYS A 55 -19.18 3.84 11.85
CA LYS A 55 -19.98 3.36 12.97
C LYS A 55 -20.55 4.53 13.79
N GLN A 56 -19.73 5.53 14.08
CA GLN A 56 -20.18 6.72 14.82
C GLN A 56 -21.19 7.54 14.00
N ALA A 57 -20.97 7.74 12.70
CA ALA A 57 -21.94 8.40 11.82
C ALA A 57 -23.30 7.67 11.84
N ASN A 58 -23.29 6.34 11.71
CA ASN A 58 -24.52 5.53 11.83
C ASN A 58 -25.21 5.68 13.19
N ALA A 59 -24.45 5.70 14.30
CA ALA A 59 -25.02 5.90 15.65
C ALA A 59 -25.66 7.29 15.83
N MET A 60 -25.17 8.28 15.08
CA MET A 60 -25.73 9.64 15.03
C MET A 60 -26.93 9.75 14.04
N GLY A 61 -27.35 8.66 13.41
CA GLY A 61 -28.43 8.67 12.41
C GLY A 61 -28.00 9.25 11.04
N ILE A 62 -26.71 9.41 10.79
CA ILE A 62 -26.18 9.92 9.53
C ILE A 62 -26.04 8.74 8.56
N PRO A 63 -26.79 8.72 7.43
CA PRO A 63 -26.86 7.55 6.56
C PRO A 63 -25.62 7.36 5.67
N TYR A 64 -24.89 8.43 5.36
CA TYR A 64 -23.76 8.39 4.44
C TYR A 64 -22.53 9.09 5.01
N LEU A 65 -21.35 8.52 4.74
CA LEU A 65 -20.04 9.13 4.97
C LEU A 65 -19.43 9.56 3.64
N ALA A 66 -19.28 10.85 3.42
CA ALA A 66 -18.58 11.39 2.25
C ALA A 66 -17.13 11.72 2.59
N THR A 67 -16.20 11.36 1.71
CA THR A 67 -14.79 11.72 1.83
C THR A 67 -14.23 12.26 0.53
N GLY A 68 -13.13 13.02 0.63
CA GLY A 68 -12.44 13.62 -0.52
C GLY A 68 -11.52 12.65 -1.28
N HIS A 69 -11.72 11.33 -1.20
CA HIS A 69 -10.93 10.40 -2.00
C HIS A 69 -11.29 10.48 -3.48
N TYR A 70 -10.27 10.44 -4.31
CA TYR A 70 -10.41 10.30 -5.76
C TYR A 70 -10.56 8.80 -6.09
N ALA A 71 -11.79 8.34 -6.13
CA ALA A 71 -12.22 7.01 -6.55
C ALA A 71 -13.71 7.08 -6.88
N THR A 72 -14.24 6.17 -7.67
CA THR A 72 -15.63 6.19 -8.12
C THR A 72 -16.39 4.97 -7.60
N ILE A 73 -17.61 5.17 -7.08
CA ILE A 73 -18.52 4.10 -6.71
C ILE A 73 -19.69 4.09 -7.71
N LYS A 74 -19.84 2.97 -8.44
CA LYS A 74 -20.95 2.76 -9.40
C LYS A 74 -21.87 1.65 -8.90
N THR A 75 -23.16 1.70 -9.24
CA THR A 75 -24.09 0.60 -9.00
C THR A 75 -24.22 -0.22 -10.27
N VAL A 76 -23.86 -1.50 -10.19
CA VAL A 76 -23.95 -2.45 -11.30
C VAL A 76 -24.69 -3.69 -10.78
N GLU A 77 -25.79 -4.05 -11.41
CA GLU A 77 -26.61 -5.24 -11.04
C GLU A 77 -26.90 -5.31 -9.53
N ASN A 78 -27.35 -4.18 -8.95
CA ASN A 78 -27.66 -4.00 -7.52
C ASN A 78 -26.46 -4.09 -6.55
N ASN A 79 -25.23 -4.28 -7.03
CA ASN A 79 -24.02 -4.26 -6.23
C ASN A 79 -23.28 -2.92 -6.38
N LYS A 80 -22.66 -2.47 -5.29
CA LYS A 80 -21.75 -1.31 -5.35
C LYS A 80 -20.38 -1.81 -5.77
N LYS A 81 -19.82 -1.17 -6.79
CA LYS A 81 -18.48 -1.45 -7.30
C LYS A 81 -17.59 -0.22 -7.16
N LEU A 82 -16.34 -0.45 -6.79
CA LEU A 82 -15.33 0.57 -6.66
C LEU A 82 -14.47 0.62 -7.92
N TYR A 83 -14.23 1.79 -8.44
CA TYR A 83 -13.42 2.03 -9.64
C TYR A 83 -12.29 3.02 -9.36
N ALA A 84 -11.23 2.96 -10.15
CA ALA A 84 -10.25 4.02 -10.22
C ALA A 84 -10.92 5.36 -10.57
N ALA A 85 -10.30 6.46 -10.15
CA ALA A 85 -10.82 7.80 -10.42
C ALA A 85 -10.72 8.17 -11.90
N LYS A 86 -11.58 9.08 -12.36
CA LYS A 86 -11.47 9.68 -13.70
C LYS A 86 -10.17 10.46 -13.88
N ASP A 87 -9.71 11.20 -12.86
CA ASP A 87 -8.37 11.79 -12.82
C ASP A 87 -7.37 10.73 -12.32
N ILE A 88 -6.79 9.99 -13.25
CA ILE A 88 -5.86 8.90 -12.96
C ILE A 88 -4.59 9.38 -12.24
N THR A 89 -4.21 10.64 -12.40
CA THR A 89 -3.04 11.22 -11.73
C THR A 89 -3.26 11.43 -10.25
N LYS A 90 -4.53 11.39 -9.80
CA LYS A 90 -4.98 11.55 -8.42
C LYS A 90 -5.69 10.31 -7.87
N ASP A 91 -5.74 9.24 -8.65
CA ASP A 91 -6.43 8.02 -8.25
C ASP A 91 -5.97 7.48 -6.88
N GLN A 92 -6.94 7.26 -6.00
CA GLN A 92 -6.73 6.74 -4.65
C GLN A 92 -7.43 5.39 -4.43
N SER A 93 -7.93 4.77 -5.48
CA SER A 93 -8.60 3.46 -5.40
C SER A 93 -7.73 2.37 -4.78
N TYR A 94 -6.40 2.46 -4.97
CA TYR A 94 -5.42 1.56 -4.37
C TYR A 94 -5.54 1.47 -2.83
N VAL A 95 -5.76 2.59 -2.13
CA VAL A 95 -5.85 2.60 -0.66
C VAL A 95 -7.26 2.33 -0.13
N LEU A 96 -8.19 1.94 -1.01
CA LEU A 96 -9.59 1.68 -0.72
C LEU A 96 -10.01 0.21 -0.95
N TYR A 97 -9.10 -0.66 -1.39
CA TYR A 97 -9.43 -2.06 -1.71
C TYR A 97 -9.93 -2.86 -0.50
N THR A 98 -9.68 -2.38 0.71
CA THR A 98 -10.11 -3.02 1.96
C THR A 98 -11.59 -2.80 2.28
N LEU A 99 -12.32 -2.02 1.48
CA LEU A 99 -13.75 -1.80 1.63
C LEU A 99 -14.55 -3.05 1.26
N ASN A 100 -15.70 -3.22 1.91
CA ASN A 100 -16.67 -4.27 1.61
C ASN A 100 -17.99 -3.71 1.08
N GLN A 101 -18.89 -4.57 0.62
CA GLN A 101 -20.18 -4.18 0.07
C GLN A 101 -21.03 -3.37 1.06
N SER A 102 -21.08 -3.77 2.32
CA SER A 102 -21.85 -3.07 3.35
C SER A 102 -21.34 -1.64 3.56
N GLN A 103 -20.03 -1.42 3.53
CA GLN A 103 -19.43 -0.09 3.62
C GLN A 103 -19.71 0.74 2.35
N LEU A 104 -19.52 0.16 1.15
CA LEU A 104 -19.72 0.85 -0.11
C LEU A 104 -21.15 1.37 -0.30
N THR A 105 -22.15 0.74 0.31
CA THR A 105 -23.54 1.25 0.29
C THR A 105 -23.74 2.53 1.10
N LYS A 106 -22.82 2.85 2.02
CA LYS A 106 -22.89 3.98 2.93
C LYS A 106 -21.80 5.04 2.72
N ILE A 107 -20.98 4.86 1.71
CA ILE A 107 -19.85 5.76 1.41
C ILE A 107 -20.10 6.51 0.10
N LEU A 108 -19.68 7.78 0.07
CA LEU A 108 -19.69 8.61 -1.10
C LEU A 108 -18.29 9.17 -1.37
N PHE A 109 -17.88 9.14 -2.65
CA PHE A 109 -16.66 9.77 -3.15
C PHE A 109 -17.00 10.84 -4.18
N PRO A 110 -17.41 12.06 -3.76
CA PRO A 110 -17.88 13.09 -4.68
C PRO A 110 -16.83 13.57 -5.69
N LEU A 111 -15.54 13.35 -5.40
CA LEU A 111 -14.44 13.81 -6.25
C LEU A 111 -13.99 12.78 -7.30
N GLY A 112 -14.57 11.59 -7.32
CA GLY A 112 -14.14 10.50 -8.20
C GLY A 112 -14.34 10.78 -9.70
N GLU A 113 -15.38 11.54 -10.04
CA GLU A 113 -15.77 11.82 -11.44
C GLU A 113 -15.21 13.15 -11.97
N ILE A 114 -14.54 13.96 -11.14
CA ILE A 114 -14.04 15.28 -11.52
C ILE A 114 -12.52 15.37 -11.41
N PRO A 115 -11.86 16.07 -12.35
CA PRO A 115 -10.41 16.28 -12.28
C PRO A 115 -10.04 17.21 -11.12
N LYS A 116 -8.82 17.07 -10.62
CA LYS A 116 -8.29 17.90 -9.52
C LYS A 116 -8.31 19.39 -9.82
N THR A 117 -8.13 19.77 -11.08
CA THR A 117 -8.20 21.17 -11.54
C THR A 117 -9.59 21.77 -11.32
N GLU A 118 -10.64 21.00 -11.61
CA GLU A 118 -12.02 21.41 -11.37
C GLU A 118 -12.33 21.50 -9.87
N THR A 119 -11.86 20.54 -9.08
CA THR A 119 -11.99 20.61 -7.61
C THR A 119 -11.37 21.88 -7.03
N ARG A 120 -10.21 22.30 -7.56
CA ARG A 120 -9.55 23.55 -7.15
C ARG A 120 -10.35 24.78 -7.60
N ALA A 121 -10.89 24.80 -8.81
CA ALA A 121 -11.74 25.88 -9.29
C ALA A 121 -12.98 26.07 -8.39
N ILE A 122 -13.69 24.97 -8.07
CA ILE A 122 -14.83 25.00 -7.14
C ILE A 122 -14.41 25.54 -5.76
N ALA A 123 -13.25 25.12 -5.25
CA ALA A 123 -12.76 25.61 -3.96
C ALA A 123 -12.43 27.12 -3.99
N GLN A 124 -11.91 27.64 -5.11
CA GLN A 124 -11.66 29.07 -5.32
C GLN A 124 -12.98 29.86 -5.42
N GLU A 125 -13.95 29.38 -6.19
CA GLU A 125 -15.28 30.01 -6.30
C GLU A 125 -15.97 30.10 -4.94
N LEU A 126 -15.86 29.06 -4.12
CA LEU A 126 -16.35 29.04 -2.75
C LEU A 126 -15.45 29.88 -1.80
N GLY A 127 -14.36 30.45 -2.30
CA GLY A 127 -13.43 31.30 -1.56
C GLY A 127 -12.66 30.55 -0.46
N PHE A 128 -12.36 29.27 -0.62
CA PHE A 128 -11.53 28.52 0.34
C PHE A 128 -10.04 28.82 0.16
N ASN A 129 -9.36 29.24 1.23
CA ASN A 129 -7.93 29.55 1.23
C ASN A 129 -7.03 28.33 1.01
N VAL A 130 -7.61 27.13 0.88
CA VAL A 130 -6.89 25.87 0.67
C VAL A 130 -6.83 25.44 -0.79
N ALA A 131 -7.42 26.21 -1.71
CA ALA A 131 -7.44 25.89 -3.13
C ALA A 131 -6.04 25.72 -3.73
N ASP A 132 -5.08 26.54 -3.29
CA ASP A 132 -3.70 26.55 -3.78
C ASP A 132 -2.75 25.69 -2.94
N LYS A 133 -3.25 25.03 -1.89
CA LYS A 133 -2.42 24.15 -1.05
C LYS A 133 -1.88 22.98 -1.88
N PRO A 134 -0.56 22.72 -1.86
CA PRO A 134 0.00 21.55 -2.51
C PRO A 134 -0.58 20.25 -1.90
N ASP A 135 -0.62 19.19 -2.71
CA ASP A 135 -1.07 17.89 -2.23
C ASP A 135 -0.12 17.38 -1.15
N SER A 136 -0.69 16.74 -0.12
CA SER A 136 0.13 16.08 0.91
C SER A 136 0.76 14.83 0.30
N VAL A 137 2.08 14.80 0.23
CA VAL A 137 2.86 13.68 -0.33
C VAL A 137 3.34 12.74 0.78
N ASP A 138 3.48 13.27 2.01
CA ASP A 138 4.09 12.59 3.14
C ASP A 138 3.05 11.94 4.06
N ILE A 139 3.55 11.07 4.95
CA ILE A 139 2.75 10.40 5.99
C ILE A 139 2.27 11.47 6.97
N CYS A 140 0.96 11.63 7.10
CA CYS A 140 0.32 12.76 7.80
C CYS A 140 0.69 12.92 9.27
N PHE A 141 1.12 11.85 9.97
CA PHE A 141 1.52 11.87 11.37
C PHE A 141 3.05 11.97 11.57
N VAL A 142 3.84 11.92 10.49
CA VAL A 142 5.30 12.13 10.53
C VAL A 142 5.57 13.60 10.24
N THR A 143 5.52 14.43 11.27
CA THR A 143 5.62 15.91 11.14
C THR A 143 7.01 16.42 10.83
N SER A 144 8.06 15.62 11.08
CA SER A 144 9.47 16.00 10.90
C SER A 144 10.02 15.71 9.50
N ASN A 145 9.22 15.23 8.55
CA ASN A 145 9.67 14.69 7.25
C ASN A 145 10.77 13.61 7.37
N ASN A 146 11.02 13.12 8.59
CA ASN A 146 11.98 12.07 8.88
C ASN A 146 11.30 10.92 9.63
N TYR A 147 10.86 9.91 8.85
CA TYR A 147 10.19 8.75 9.42
C TYR A 147 11.10 7.94 10.37
N LYS A 148 12.43 7.97 10.21
CA LYS A 148 13.38 7.27 11.09
C LYS A 148 13.35 7.83 12.50
N ASP A 149 13.34 9.17 12.66
CA ASP A 149 13.23 9.82 13.96
C ASP A 149 11.89 9.54 14.62
N PHE A 150 10.83 9.48 13.81
CA PHE A 150 9.51 9.07 14.29
C PHE A 150 9.52 7.62 14.80
N LEU A 151 10.06 6.66 14.03
CA LEU A 151 10.17 5.26 14.45
C LEU A 151 10.99 5.08 15.72
N LYS A 152 12.11 5.80 15.87
CA LYS A 152 12.90 5.80 17.12
C LYS A 152 12.09 6.27 18.32
N LYS A 153 11.25 7.32 18.16
CA LYS A 153 10.34 7.78 19.22
C LYS A 153 9.27 6.77 19.56
N GLN A 154 8.87 5.93 18.61
CA GLN A 154 7.95 4.80 18.82
C GLN A 154 8.64 3.54 19.39
N GLY A 155 9.93 3.64 19.77
CA GLY A 155 10.67 2.54 20.37
C GLY A 155 11.20 1.49 19.39
N VAL A 156 11.16 1.77 18.08
CA VAL A 156 11.78 0.86 17.09
C VAL A 156 13.30 0.92 17.24
N ASP A 157 13.91 -0.25 17.40
CA ASP A 157 15.35 -0.38 17.54
C ASP A 157 16.08 -0.27 16.20
N PHE A 158 17.17 0.49 16.19
CA PHE A 158 18.03 0.72 15.04
C PHE A 158 19.44 0.22 15.34
N GLN A 159 19.57 -1.10 15.46
CA GLN A 159 20.88 -1.72 15.71
C GLN A 159 21.73 -1.71 14.44
N GLN A 160 22.98 -1.25 14.59
CA GLN A 160 23.96 -1.36 13.52
C GLN A 160 24.23 -2.83 13.19
N GLY A 161 24.34 -3.16 11.91
CA GLY A 161 24.61 -4.49 11.42
C GLY A 161 25.48 -4.49 10.16
N ASN A 162 25.67 -5.69 9.59
CA ASN A 162 26.52 -5.87 8.43
C ASN A 162 25.74 -5.76 7.11
N VAL A 163 26.37 -5.18 6.10
CA VAL A 163 25.97 -5.29 4.69
C VAL A 163 26.81 -6.38 4.06
N ILE A 164 26.17 -7.39 3.49
CA ILE A 164 26.82 -8.51 2.81
C ILE A 164 26.50 -8.51 1.32
N ASP A 165 27.39 -9.06 0.51
CA ASP A 165 27.14 -9.33 -0.91
C ASP A 165 26.40 -10.68 -1.09
N GLU A 166 26.18 -11.07 -2.34
CA GLU A 166 25.52 -12.33 -2.73
C GLU A 166 26.34 -13.59 -2.34
N ASN A 167 27.64 -13.44 -2.09
CA ASN A 167 28.54 -14.52 -1.65
C ASN A 167 28.64 -14.61 -0.13
N GLY A 168 27.93 -13.75 0.61
CA GLY A 168 27.98 -13.68 2.07
C GLY A 168 29.19 -12.92 2.61
N GLN A 169 29.97 -12.23 1.75
CA GLN A 169 31.10 -11.43 2.18
C GLN A 169 30.63 -10.08 2.75
N ILE A 170 31.18 -9.68 3.89
CA ILE A 170 30.89 -8.37 4.48
C ILE A 170 31.51 -7.29 3.59
N VAL A 171 30.65 -6.43 3.03
CA VAL A 171 31.03 -5.32 2.16
C VAL A 171 30.77 -3.94 2.78
N GLY A 172 30.16 -3.89 3.96
CA GLY A 172 29.89 -2.64 4.66
C GLY A 172 29.07 -2.82 5.94
N THR A 173 28.53 -1.72 6.43
CA THR A 173 27.67 -1.69 7.63
C THR A 173 26.43 -0.83 7.37
N HIS A 174 25.36 -1.06 8.13
CA HIS A 174 24.11 -0.30 8.09
C HIS A 174 23.70 0.21 9.48
N GLU A 175 22.89 1.25 9.53
CA GLU A 175 22.43 1.94 10.75
C GLU A 175 21.19 1.30 11.41
N GLY A 176 20.78 0.13 10.95
CA GLY A 176 19.55 -0.56 11.38
C GLY A 176 18.63 -0.86 10.19
N ILE A 177 18.13 -2.09 10.12
CA ILE A 177 17.24 -2.58 9.03
C ILE A 177 16.03 -1.64 8.80
N PRO A 178 15.38 -1.04 9.84
CA PRO A 178 14.24 -0.14 9.62
C PRO A 178 14.57 1.12 8.78
N SER A 179 15.85 1.41 8.56
CA SER A 179 16.29 2.53 7.69
C SER A 179 16.26 2.21 6.21
N TYR A 180 16.00 0.96 5.83
CA TYR A 180 16.17 0.48 4.47
C TYR A 180 14.90 -0.17 3.93
N THR A 181 14.80 -0.21 2.60
CA THR A 181 13.68 -0.82 1.88
C THR A 181 14.22 -1.69 0.77
N ILE A 182 13.59 -2.84 0.51
CA ILE A 182 13.94 -3.70 -0.63
C ILE A 182 13.89 -2.91 -1.93
N GLY A 183 14.95 -3.05 -2.75
CA GLY A 183 15.11 -2.30 -3.98
C GLY A 183 15.75 -0.91 -3.82
N GLN A 184 16.08 -0.50 -2.60
CA GLN A 184 16.77 0.77 -2.34
C GLN A 184 18.19 0.72 -2.95
N ARG A 185 18.56 1.79 -3.65
CA ARG A 185 19.87 1.96 -4.28
C ARG A 185 20.79 2.94 -3.53
N ARG A 186 20.20 4.00 -2.95
CA ARG A 186 20.96 5.10 -2.34
C ARG A 186 21.01 4.95 -0.81
N GLY A 187 22.04 5.54 -0.18
CA GLY A 187 22.15 5.56 1.27
C GLY A 187 22.60 4.23 1.89
N ILE A 188 23.20 3.35 1.11
CA ILE A 188 23.80 2.10 1.57
C ILE A 188 25.32 2.34 1.64
N ASN A 189 25.89 2.16 2.83
CA ASN A 189 27.33 2.30 3.04
C ASN A 189 28.00 0.93 2.79
N TYR A 190 28.61 0.76 1.62
CA TYR A 190 29.45 -0.41 1.34
C TYR A 190 30.76 -0.01 0.64
N THR A 191 31.80 -0.79 0.89
CA THR A 191 33.14 -0.60 0.32
C THR A 191 33.14 -0.97 -1.16
N ASN A 192 34.01 -0.27 -1.94
CA ASN A 192 34.17 -0.50 -3.39
C ASN A 192 32.96 -0.19 -4.28
N GLN A 193 32.13 0.76 -3.88
CA GLN A 193 31.01 1.22 -4.67
C GLN A 193 31.47 1.87 -5.97
N LYS A 194 31.47 1.13 -7.07
CA LYS A 194 31.67 1.70 -8.39
C LYS A 194 30.36 2.32 -8.88
N LYS A 195 30.41 3.56 -9.40
CA LYS A 195 29.21 4.22 -9.96
C LYS A 195 28.59 3.43 -11.12
N GLU A 196 29.40 2.64 -11.82
CA GLU A 196 29.04 1.87 -13.01
C GLU A 196 28.31 0.55 -12.68
N ASP A 197 28.40 0.07 -11.42
CA ASP A 197 27.77 -1.17 -10.96
C ASP A 197 26.96 -0.94 -9.68
N PRO A 198 25.78 -0.31 -9.79
CA PRO A 198 24.96 0.01 -8.61
C PRO A 198 24.36 -1.25 -8.00
N LYS A 199 24.57 -1.44 -6.71
CA LYS A 199 23.92 -2.50 -5.93
C LYS A 199 22.62 -1.99 -5.29
N TYR A 200 21.75 -2.93 -5.02
CA TYR A 200 20.40 -2.71 -4.45
C TYR A 200 20.22 -3.56 -3.22
N VAL A 201 19.43 -3.12 -2.29
CA VAL A 201 18.99 -3.93 -1.15
C VAL A 201 18.14 -5.08 -1.68
N ASN A 202 18.62 -6.31 -1.55
CA ASN A 202 17.96 -7.51 -2.07
C ASN A 202 17.23 -8.29 -0.99
N ALA A 203 17.77 -8.34 0.24
CA ALA A 203 17.15 -9.06 1.35
C ALA A 203 17.53 -8.46 2.70
N PHE A 204 16.71 -8.76 3.71
CA PHE A 204 16.98 -8.56 5.13
C PHE A 204 17.01 -9.91 5.83
N ASP A 205 17.97 -10.11 6.73
CA ASP A 205 17.93 -11.16 7.73
C ASP A 205 17.89 -10.51 9.12
N LEU A 206 16.72 -10.59 9.75
CA LEU A 206 16.49 -10.03 11.08
C LEU A 206 17.21 -10.81 12.17
N THR A 207 17.46 -12.11 11.97
CA THR A 207 18.10 -12.97 12.97
C THR A 207 19.58 -12.61 13.12
N THR A 208 20.26 -12.39 12.01
CA THR A 208 21.68 -12.01 11.97
C THR A 208 21.90 -10.51 11.87
N ASN A 209 20.82 -9.73 11.83
CA ASN A 209 20.82 -8.28 11.60
C ASN A 209 21.69 -7.89 10.40
N THR A 210 21.44 -8.52 9.24
CA THR A 210 22.20 -8.28 8.01
C THR A 210 21.32 -7.80 6.86
N ILE A 211 21.92 -6.97 5.99
CA ILE A 211 21.34 -6.52 4.72
C ILE A 211 22.15 -7.16 3.59
N THR A 212 21.49 -7.89 2.70
CA THR A 212 22.12 -8.40 1.47
C THR A 212 21.94 -7.38 0.35
N VAL A 213 23.05 -7.02 -0.31
CA VAL A 213 23.05 -6.19 -1.51
C VAL A 213 23.44 -7.00 -2.74
N GLY A 214 22.86 -6.69 -3.88
CA GLY A 214 23.13 -7.41 -5.12
C GLY A 214 22.63 -6.65 -6.34
N ASP A 215 22.66 -7.32 -7.49
CA ASP A 215 22.26 -6.76 -8.75
C ASP A 215 20.75 -6.53 -8.84
N LYS A 216 20.36 -5.57 -9.70
CA LYS A 216 18.95 -5.27 -9.96
C LYS A 216 18.17 -6.50 -10.47
N LYS A 217 18.81 -7.37 -11.27
CA LYS A 217 18.19 -8.59 -11.82
C LYS A 217 17.70 -9.55 -10.75
N ASN A 218 18.32 -9.56 -9.57
CA ASN A 218 17.95 -10.43 -8.45
C ASN A 218 16.66 -9.97 -7.77
N LEU A 219 16.19 -8.77 -8.09
CA LEU A 219 14.90 -8.24 -7.65
C LEU A 219 13.76 -8.56 -8.63
N GLU A 220 14.02 -9.21 -9.75
CA GLU A 220 12.97 -9.57 -10.70
C GLU A 220 12.14 -10.73 -10.18
N ILE A 221 10.82 -10.54 -10.20
CA ILE A 221 9.83 -11.54 -9.78
C ILE A 221 8.65 -11.57 -10.73
N ASN A 222 7.97 -12.69 -10.78
CA ASN A 222 6.72 -12.83 -11.52
C ASN A 222 5.60 -13.52 -10.73
N ARG A 223 5.82 -13.76 -9.42
CA ARG A 223 4.82 -14.34 -8.53
C ARG A 223 4.82 -13.63 -7.19
N ILE A 224 3.61 -13.39 -6.67
CA ILE A 224 3.38 -12.73 -5.38
C ILE A 224 2.41 -13.59 -4.58
N LEU A 225 2.77 -13.86 -3.33
CA LEU A 225 1.90 -14.47 -2.33
C LEU A 225 1.28 -13.39 -1.47
N LEU A 226 -0.04 -13.45 -1.28
CA LEU A 226 -0.78 -12.48 -0.48
C LEU A 226 -1.28 -13.07 0.83
N THR A 227 -1.28 -12.23 1.85
CA THR A 227 -1.96 -12.43 3.13
C THR A 227 -2.94 -11.29 3.39
N ASP A 228 -3.77 -11.38 4.43
CA ASP A 228 -4.80 -10.39 4.79
C ASP A 228 -5.62 -9.93 3.57
N VAL A 229 -6.12 -10.91 2.81
CA VAL A 229 -6.83 -10.66 1.54
C VAL A 229 -8.25 -10.18 1.80
N ASN A 230 -8.65 -9.13 1.08
CA ASN A 230 -10.03 -8.65 1.02
C ASN A 230 -10.53 -8.65 -0.42
N TRP A 231 -11.74 -9.21 -0.64
CA TRP A 231 -12.47 -9.11 -1.89
C TRP A 231 -13.69 -8.21 -1.68
N ILE A 232 -13.86 -7.20 -2.53
CA ILE A 232 -15.04 -6.29 -2.47
C ILE A 232 -16.33 -7.07 -2.78
N GLY A 233 -16.24 -8.03 -3.66
CA GLY A 233 -17.30 -9.01 -3.98
C GLY A 233 -16.82 -10.43 -3.73
N SER A 234 -16.93 -11.27 -4.74
CA SER A 234 -16.38 -12.62 -4.74
C SER A 234 -14.91 -12.64 -5.18
N MET A 235 -14.21 -13.70 -4.80
CA MET A 235 -12.86 -13.95 -5.31
C MET A 235 -12.88 -14.03 -6.85
N PRO A 236 -11.91 -13.41 -7.53
CA PRO A 236 -11.77 -13.49 -8.98
C PRO A 236 -11.62 -14.92 -9.48
N PRO A 237 -12.23 -15.26 -10.64
CA PRO A 237 -12.03 -16.56 -11.29
C PRO A 237 -10.57 -16.77 -11.72
N ALA A 238 -10.03 -17.97 -11.51
CA ALA A 238 -8.63 -18.29 -11.81
C ALA A 238 -8.26 -18.19 -13.31
N ASN A 239 -9.24 -18.30 -14.20
CA ASN A 239 -9.02 -18.32 -15.65
C ASN A 239 -9.17 -16.94 -16.32
N GLU A 240 -9.48 -15.91 -15.56
CA GLU A 240 -9.59 -14.55 -16.08
C GLU A 240 -8.28 -13.76 -15.91
N LYS A 241 -8.05 -12.83 -16.83
CA LYS A 241 -6.96 -11.88 -16.76
C LYS A 241 -7.42 -10.62 -16.02
N PHE A 242 -6.57 -10.20 -15.12
CA PHE A 242 -6.72 -9.00 -14.32
C PHE A 242 -5.50 -8.09 -14.48
N PHE A 243 -5.59 -6.92 -13.90
CA PHE A 243 -4.44 -6.05 -13.66
C PHE A 243 -4.17 -5.99 -12.16
N CYS A 244 -2.92 -5.77 -11.79
CA CYS A 244 -2.58 -5.49 -10.40
C CYS A 244 -1.64 -4.29 -10.28
N ARG A 245 -1.75 -3.57 -9.17
CA ARG A 245 -0.76 -2.59 -8.73
C ARG A 245 -0.12 -3.10 -7.44
N VAL A 246 1.20 -3.08 -7.38
CA VAL A 246 1.99 -3.54 -6.23
C VAL A 246 2.59 -2.39 -5.42
N ARG A 247 2.33 -1.15 -5.84
CA ARG A 247 2.71 0.11 -5.17
C ARG A 247 1.67 1.17 -5.49
N TYR A 248 1.48 2.11 -4.58
CA TYR A 248 0.49 3.19 -4.74
C TYR A 248 0.68 3.97 -6.06
N ASN A 249 1.90 4.45 -6.34
CA ASN A 249 2.25 5.17 -7.57
C ASN A 249 2.88 4.25 -8.64
N GLY A 250 2.68 2.93 -8.54
CA GLY A 250 3.21 1.96 -9.50
C GLY A 250 2.38 1.86 -10.77
N GLN A 251 3.02 1.39 -11.84
CA GLN A 251 2.31 0.96 -13.03
C GLN A 251 1.45 -0.27 -12.73
N SER A 252 0.40 -0.47 -13.52
CA SER A 252 -0.41 -1.68 -13.49
C SER A 252 0.22 -2.77 -14.35
N GLU A 253 0.16 -4.01 -13.85
CA GLU A 253 0.69 -5.18 -14.52
C GLU A 253 -0.42 -6.19 -14.78
N LYS A 254 -0.41 -6.87 -15.92
CA LYS A 254 -1.33 -7.96 -16.21
C LYS A 254 -1.03 -9.17 -15.33
N CYS A 255 -2.07 -9.77 -14.78
CA CYS A 255 -1.90 -10.89 -13.86
C CYS A 255 -3.07 -11.89 -13.90
N GLN A 256 -2.85 -13.03 -13.30
CA GLN A 256 -3.88 -14.00 -12.92
C GLN A 256 -3.88 -14.22 -11.43
N VAL A 257 -5.07 -14.47 -10.88
CA VAL A 257 -5.29 -14.74 -9.45
C VAL A 257 -5.59 -16.23 -9.29
N SER A 258 -4.94 -16.89 -8.35
CA SER A 258 -5.22 -18.29 -8.01
C SER A 258 -5.21 -18.52 -6.52
N ASN A 259 -6.00 -19.48 -6.07
CA ASN A 259 -5.94 -19.99 -4.69
C ASN A 259 -5.27 -21.36 -4.73
N ILE A 260 -4.14 -21.50 -4.07
CA ILE A 260 -3.38 -22.74 -3.96
C ILE A 260 -3.23 -23.01 -2.46
N ASP A 261 -3.82 -24.10 -1.98
CA ASP A 261 -3.77 -24.53 -0.58
C ASP A 261 -4.19 -23.42 0.41
N GLY A 262 -5.25 -22.68 0.06
CA GLY A 262 -5.78 -21.58 0.88
C GLY A 262 -4.99 -20.26 0.78
N LYS A 263 -3.92 -20.24 0.01
CA LYS A 263 -3.07 -19.05 -0.20
C LYS A 263 -3.35 -18.39 -1.54
N ILE A 264 -3.53 -17.08 -1.53
CA ILE A 264 -3.77 -16.31 -2.75
C ILE A 264 -2.44 -16.00 -3.44
N ASN A 265 -2.32 -16.51 -4.66
CA ASN A 265 -1.17 -16.30 -5.52
C ASN A 265 -1.54 -15.39 -6.70
N ILE A 266 -0.71 -14.42 -6.96
CA ILE A 266 -0.76 -13.56 -8.13
C ILE A 266 0.38 -13.97 -9.06
N VAL A 267 0.05 -14.35 -10.28
CA VAL A 267 1.02 -14.70 -11.33
C VAL A 267 1.01 -13.57 -12.35
N LEU A 268 2.15 -12.90 -12.52
CA LEU A 268 2.32 -11.79 -13.44
C LEU A 268 2.66 -12.31 -14.84
N ASP A 269 2.19 -11.62 -15.87
CA ASP A 269 2.51 -11.94 -17.26
C ASP A 269 3.97 -11.59 -17.63
N ALA A 270 4.57 -10.64 -16.89
CA ALA A 270 5.96 -10.20 -17.06
C ALA A 270 6.69 -10.12 -15.72
N ASN A 271 8.03 -10.16 -15.76
CA ASN A 271 8.84 -9.90 -14.59
C ASN A 271 8.76 -8.42 -14.20
N ILE A 272 8.62 -8.17 -12.91
CA ILE A 272 8.67 -6.84 -12.33
C ILE A 272 9.76 -6.76 -11.25
N ILE A 273 10.16 -5.54 -10.91
CA ILE A 273 11.01 -5.32 -9.75
C ILE A 273 10.21 -5.57 -8.48
N ARG A 274 10.69 -6.46 -7.65
CA ARG A 274 10.12 -6.90 -6.38
C ARG A 274 9.64 -5.71 -5.54
N PRO A 275 8.36 -5.67 -5.18
CA PRO A 275 7.87 -4.76 -4.15
C PRO A 275 8.36 -5.22 -2.76
N SER A 276 8.40 -4.30 -1.81
CA SER A 276 8.70 -4.64 -0.42
C SER A 276 7.53 -5.40 0.21
N SER A 277 7.83 -6.37 1.08
CA SER A 277 6.83 -6.98 1.95
C SER A 277 6.18 -5.90 2.83
N GLY A 278 4.89 -6.05 3.14
CA GLY A 278 4.09 -5.03 3.83
C GLY A 278 3.41 -4.02 2.90
N GLN A 279 3.83 -3.93 1.63
CA GLN A 279 3.03 -3.24 0.60
C GLN A 279 1.80 -4.07 0.23
N SER A 280 0.83 -3.47 -0.47
CA SER A 280 -0.31 -4.20 -0.97
C SER A 280 -0.19 -4.52 -2.45
N CYS A 281 -0.83 -5.62 -2.85
CA CYS A 281 -1.13 -5.92 -4.24
C CYS A 281 -2.64 -5.77 -4.43
N VAL A 282 -3.05 -4.77 -5.20
CA VAL A 282 -4.47 -4.46 -5.46
C VAL A 282 -4.85 -4.92 -6.85
N ILE A 283 -5.94 -5.66 -6.95
CA ILE A 283 -6.40 -6.32 -8.17
C ILE A 283 -7.53 -5.53 -8.81
N TYR A 284 -7.44 -5.35 -10.12
CA TYR A 284 -8.40 -4.61 -10.92
C TYR A 284 -8.93 -5.45 -12.08
N LYS A 285 -10.23 -5.37 -12.34
CA LYS A 285 -10.84 -5.81 -13.58
C LYS A 285 -10.81 -4.65 -14.58
N GLY A 286 -10.07 -4.82 -15.67
CA GLY A 286 -9.70 -3.71 -16.57
C GLY A 286 -8.50 -2.91 -16.05
N ASP A 287 -7.88 -2.14 -16.95
CA ASP A 287 -6.71 -1.33 -16.59
C ASP A 287 -7.13 -0.17 -15.68
N PRO A 288 -6.55 -0.03 -14.48
CA PRO A 288 -6.83 1.10 -13.60
C PRO A 288 -6.47 2.46 -14.22
N GLN A 289 -5.62 2.51 -15.24
CA GLN A 289 -5.39 3.73 -16.03
C GLN A 289 -6.57 4.09 -16.94
N GLN A 290 -7.54 3.20 -17.09
CA GLN A 290 -8.78 3.38 -17.87
C GLN A 290 -10.02 3.09 -17.01
N GLU A 291 -10.04 3.64 -15.80
CA GLU A 291 -11.13 3.46 -14.83
C GLU A 291 -11.41 1.98 -14.45
N GLY A 292 -10.38 1.17 -14.28
CA GLY A 292 -10.54 -0.24 -13.88
C GLY A 292 -11.29 -0.41 -12.56
N GLU A 293 -12.13 -1.46 -12.48
CA GLU A 293 -12.86 -1.86 -11.27
C GLU A 293 -11.90 -2.49 -10.25
N VAL A 294 -11.90 -2.01 -9.02
CA VAL A 294 -11.17 -2.64 -7.90
C VAL A 294 -11.92 -3.89 -7.47
N VAL A 295 -11.30 -5.03 -7.63
CA VAL A 295 -11.88 -6.33 -7.22
C VAL A 295 -11.54 -6.66 -5.78
N GLY A 296 -10.36 -6.27 -5.34
CA GLY A 296 -9.84 -6.53 -4.00
C GLY A 296 -8.32 -6.48 -3.98
N GLY A 297 -7.72 -7.19 -3.05
CA GLY A 297 -6.27 -7.25 -2.91
C GLY A 297 -5.85 -7.86 -1.58
N GLY A 298 -4.55 -7.77 -1.29
CA GLY A 298 -4.01 -8.25 -0.02
C GLY A 298 -2.62 -7.67 0.24
N THR A 299 -2.11 -7.92 1.42
CA THR A 299 -0.76 -7.56 1.81
C THR A 299 0.25 -8.52 1.17
N ILE A 300 1.31 -7.99 0.58
CA ILE A 300 2.39 -8.78 -0.01
C ILE A 300 3.18 -9.46 1.11
N GLU A 301 3.07 -10.79 1.18
CA GLU A 301 3.80 -11.62 2.12
C GLU A 301 5.16 -12.00 1.53
N LYS A 302 5.16 -12.56 0.32
CA LYS A 302 6.36 -13.08 -0.35
C LYS A 302 6.31 -12.85 -1.85
N CYS A 303 7.49 -12.57 -2.42
CA CYS A 303 7.70 -12.44 -3.86
C CYS A 303 8.67 -13.53 -4.33
N MET A 304 8.42 -14.14 -5.49
CA MET A 304 9.19 -15.28 -6.01
C MET A 304 9.34 -15.21 -7.53
N GLN A 305 10.33 -15.92 -8.05
CA GLN A 305 10.41 -16.30 -9.46
C GLN A 305 9.78 -17.67 -9.68
N THR A 306 9.17 -17.91 -10.83
CA THR A 306 8.52 -19.20 -11.14
C THR A 306 9.48 -20.38 -11.04
N ASN A 307 10.78 -20.18 -11.35
CA ASN A 307 11.80 -21.22 -11.29
C ASN A 307 12.14 -21.72 -9.87
N GLU A 308 11.87 -20.92 -8.84
CA GLU A 308 12.15 -21.32 -7.43
C GLU A 308 11.21 -22.41 -6.92
N LEU A 309 10.02 -22.56 -7.50
CA LEU A 309 9.06 -23.60 -7.09
C LEU A 309 9.40 -25.00 -7.59
N VAL A 310 10.12 -25.09 -8.70
CA VAL A 310 10.55 -26.39 -9.24
C VAL A 310 11.60 -27.02 -8.32
N ASN A 311 12.46 -26.19 -7.74
CA ASN A 311 13.50 -26.64 -6.82
C ASN A 311 12.95 -27.05 -5.43
N ASN A 312 11.98 -26.30 -4.90
CA ASN A 312 11.37 -26.66 -3.60
C ASN A 312 10.48 -27.92 -3.66
N LYS A 313 9.88 -28.23 -4.80
CA LYS A 313 9.16 -29.51 -4.99
C LYS A 313 10.08 -30.73 -5.18
N LYS A 314 11.32 -30.54 -5.63
CA LYS A 314 12.33 -31.62 -5.67
C LYS A 314 12.83 -31.96 -4.27
N PHE A 315 13.08 -30.98 -3.40
CA PHE A 315 13.55 -31.21 -2.02
C PHE A 315 12.52 -31.92 -1.13
N SER A 316 11.22 -31.69 -1.36
CA SER A 316 10.16 -32.36 -0.59
C SER A 316 9.81 -33.78 -1.07
N ARG A 317 10.31 -34.23 -2.24
CA ARG A 317 10.14 -35.61 -2.74
C ARG A 317 11.32 -36.54 -2.47
N GLU A 318 12.47 -36.00 -2.02
CA GLU A 318 13.65 -36.79 -1.68
C GLU A 318 13.73 -37.16 -0.18
N HIS A 319 12.72 -36.76 0.61
CA HIS A 319 12.62 -37.04 2.05
C HIS A 319 11.27 -37.67 2.45
N GLN A 320 10.65 -38.43 1.54
CA GLN A 320 9.56 -39.38 1.85
C GLN A 320 9.95 -40.82 1.60
#